data_0021de48b9122ae2b837fd800bcc3244
#
_entry.id   0021de48b9122ae2b837fd800bcc3244
#
_cell.length_a   1.000
_cell.length_b   1.000
_cell.length_c   1.000
_cell.angle_alpha   90.00
_cell.angle_beta   90.00
_cell.angle_gamma   90.00
#
_symmetry.space_group_name_H-M   'P 1'
#
loop_
_entity.id
_entity.type
_entity.pdbx_description
1 polymer ?
#
loop_
_entity_poly.entity_id
_entity_poly.type
_entity_poly.pdbx_seq_one_letter_code
_entity_poly.pdbx_strand_id
1 'polypeptide(L)'
;MIEGPSDRSAAGKALIESLGGTQEAFYWMQGEHDGFLISNLPDGVSAAAVAAAVGATGAVTGLQTHQIFDADEQAAIVRQADTARRAYTPPTG
;
A
#
# COMPACT_ATOMS: atom_id res chain seq x y z
N MET A 1 12.38 -0.26 -26.25
CA MET A 1 11.52 0.93 -26.16
C MET A 1 11.36 1.33 -24.72
N ILE A 2 11.53 2.59 -24.44
CA ILE A 2 11.40 3.12 -23.07
C ILE A 2 9.94 3.49 -22.85
N GLU A 3 9.32 2.90 -21.83
CA GLU A 3 7.97 3.28 -21.46
C GLU A 3 7.98 4.63 -20.77
N GLY A 4 7.05 5.48 -21.14
CA GLY A 4 6.89 6.77 -20.47
C GLY A 4 6.25 6.60 -19.09
N PRO A 5 6.38 7.61 -18.21
CA PRO A 5 5.75 7.58 -16.89
C PRO A 5 4.24 7.37 -16.94
N SER A 6 3.57 7.93 -17.95
CA SER A 6 2.12 7.79 -18.10
C SER A 6 1.71 6.35 -18.38
N ASP A 7 2.53 5.59 -19.09
CA ASP A 7 2.24 4.19 -19.39
C ASP A 7 2.28 3.32 -18.15
N ARG A 8 3.26 3.55 -17.29
CA ARG A 8 3.37 2.82 -16.02
C ARG A 8 2.26 3.19 -15.06
N SER A 9 1.90 4.45 -15.01
CA SER A 9 0.79 4.92 -14.19
C SER A 9 -0.52 4.30 -14.65
N ALA A 10 -0.75 4.24 -15.96
CA ALA A 10 -1.96 3.63 -16.51
C ALA A 10 -2.03 2.14 -16.22
N ALA A 11 -0.90 1.43 -16.34
CA ALA A 11 -0.84 0.00 -16.04
C ALA A 11 -1.13 -0.28 -14.57
N GLY A 12 -0.56 0.51 -13.67
CA GLY A 12 -0.82 0.40 -12.24
C GLY A 12 -2.27 0.68 -11.89
N LYS A 13 -2.84 1.71 -12.52
CA LYS A 13 -4.23 2.07 -12.32
C LYS A 13 -5.17 0.92 -12.73
N ALA A 14 -4.93 0.34 -13.89
CA ALA A 14 -5.74 -0.78 -14.37
C ALA A 14 -5.68 -1.98 -13.42
N LEU A 15 -4.50 -2.28 -12.91
CA LEU A 15 -4.31 -3.38 -11.97
C LEU A 15 -5.10 -3.14 -10.68
N ILE A 16 -4.99 -1.95 -10.12
CA ILE A 16 -5.69 -1.59 -8.88
C ILE A 16 -7.19 -1.61 -9.08
N GLU A 17 -7.68 -1.07 -10.20
CA GLU A 17 -9.11 -1.07 -10.50
C GLU A 17 -9.66 -2.48 -10.71
N SER A 18 -8.85 -3.40 -11.23
CA SER A 18 -9.26 -4.78 -11.40
C SER A 18 -9.61 -5.48 -10.09
N LEU A 19 -9.09 -4.99 -8.98
CA LEU A 19 -9.35 -5.51 -7.63
C LEU A 19 -10.33 -4.65 -6.84
N GLY A 20 -11.03 -3.74 -7.52
CA GLY A 20 -12.04 -2.89 -6.90
C GLY A 20 -11.47 -1.67 -6.20
N GLY A 21 -10.23 -1.34 -6.48
CA GLY A 21 -9.57 -0.19 -5.87
C GLY A 21 -9.51 1.02 -6.76
N THR A 22 -8.92 2.08 -6.24
CA THR A 22 -8.73 3.36 -6.94
C THR A 22 -7.29 3.81 -6.74
N GLN A 23 -6.62 4.18 -7.84
CA GLN A 23 -5.31 4.81 -7.76
C GLN A 23 -5.51 6.30 -7.54
N GLU A 24 -5.05 6.80 -6.40
CA GLU A 24 -5.22 8.21 -6.04
C GLU A 24 -4.09 9.08 -6.55
N ALA A 25 -2.85 8.57 -6.55
CA ALA A 25 -1.70 9.34 -6.97
C ALA A 25 -0.56 8.43 -7.39
N PHE A 26 0.25 8.92 -8.30
CA PHE A 26 1.48 8.25 -8.73
C PHE A 26 2.55 9.33 -8.89
N TYR A 27 3.68 9.15 -8.23
CA TYR A 27 4.78 10.09 -8.27
C TYR A 27 6.10 9.38 -8.56
N TRP A 28 6.91 9.98 -9.40
CA TRP A 28 8.32 9.61 -9.53
C TRP A 28 9.09 10.31 -8.43
N MET A 29 10.11 9.64 -7.92
CA MET A 29 10.93 10.25 -6.89
C MET A 29 12.40 9.99 -7.11
N GLN A 30 13.21 10.85 -6.56
CA GLN A 30 14.65 10.74 -6.55
C GLN A 30 15.08 10.10 -5.24
N GLY A 31 16.02 9.17 -5.31
CA GLY A 31 16.52 8.50 -4.13
C GLY A 31 16.59 7.00 -4.30
N GLU A 32 16.42 6.28 -3.20
CA GLU A 32 16.53 4.83 -3.18
C GLU A 32 15.45 4.14 -4.02
N HIS A 33 14.25 4.68 -3.99
CA HIS A 33 13.14 4.16 -4.78
C HIS A 33 12.83 5.10 -5.94
N ASP A 34 12.40 4.52 -7.05
CA ASP A 34 12.14 5.29 -8.27
C ASP A 34 10.81 6.04 -8.22
N GLY A 35 9.87 5.55 -7.44
CA GLY A 35 8.57 6.19 -7.35
C GLY A 35 7.68 5.53 -6.31
N PHE A 36 6.52 6.14 -6.10
CA PHE A 36 5.51 5.56 -5.24
C PHE A 36 4.12 5.88 -5.76
N LEU A 37 3.16 5.06 -5.37
CA LEU A 37 1.77 5.33 -5.68
C LEU A 37 0.93 5.23 -4.40
N ILE A 38 -0.16 5.98 -4.38
CA ILE A 38 -1.14 5.93 -3.32
C ILE A 38 -2.41 5.35 -3.92
N SER A 39 -2.91 4.28 -3.32
CA SER A 39 -4.11 3.62 -3.79
C SER A 39 -5.04 3.31 -2.64
N ASN A 40 -6.32 3.21 -2.96
CA ASN A 40 -7.35 2.78 -2.04
C ASN A 40 -7.85 1.41 -2.49
N LEU A 41 -7.68 0.42 -1.65
CA LEU A 41 -8.09 -0.96 -1.94
C LEU A 41 -9.09 -1.42 -0.89
N PRO A 42 -10.01 -2.33 -1.26
CA PRO A 42 -11.09 -2.71 -0.34
C PRO A 42 -10.62 -3.43 0.92
N ASP A 43 -9.50 -4.13 0.86
CA ASP A 43 -9.00 -4.88 2.02
C ASP A 43 -7.51 -5.19 1.90
N GLY A 44 -6.95 -5.77 2.96
CA GLY A 44 -5.53 -6.13 3.00
C GLY A 44 -5.16 -7.26 2.05
N VAL A 45 -6.09 -8.16 1.75
CA VAL A 45 -5.86 -9.25 0.80
C VAL A 45 -5.65 -8.68 -0.60
N SER A 46 -6.48 -7.72 -0.99
CA SER A 46 -6.34 -7.04 -2.29
C SER A 46 -5.01 -6.29 -2.38
N ALA A 47 -4.61 -5.62 -1.30
CA ALA A 47 -3.33 -4.91 -1.25
C ALA A 47 -2.15 -5.87 -1.43
N ALA A 48 -2.18 -7.01 -0.76
CA ALA A 48 -1.16 -8.04 -0.89
C ALA A 48 -1.15 -8.64 -2.29
N ALA A 49 -2.33 -8.82 -2.88
CA ALA A 49 -2.46 -9.35 -4.24
C ALA A 49 -1.82 -8.42 -5.28
N VAL A 50 -2.00 -7.11 -5.12
CA VAL A 50 -1.34 -6.13 -6.01
C VAL A 50 0.18 -6.28 -5.93
N ALA A 51 0.72 -6.33 -4.71
CA ALA A 51 2.16 -6.47 -4.51
C ALA A 51 2.69 -7.77 -5.13
N ALA A 52 1.98 -8.88 -4.94
CA ALA A 52 2.37 -10.17 -5.49
C ALA A 52 2.32 -10.17 -7.02
N ALA A 53 1.28 -9.59 -7.59
CA ALA A 53 1.12 -9.53 -9.04
C ALA A 53 2.22 -8.69 -9.69
N VAL A 54 2.52 -7.54 -9.13
CA VAL A 54 3.56 -6.66 -9.66
C VAL A 54 4.93 -7.30 -9.49
N GLY A 55 5.21 -7.88 -8.33
CA GLY A 55 6.47 -8.56 -8.08
C GLY A 55 6.73 -9.72 -9.02
N ALA A 56 5.68 -10.47 -9.37
CA ALA A 56 5.78 -11.62 -10.26
C ALA A 56 6.18 -11.24 -11.69
N THR A 57 5.92 -10.01 -12.11
CA THR A 57 6.28 -9.57 -13.46
C THR A 57 7.77 -9.37 -13.65
N GLY A 58 8.52 -9.17 -12.57
CA GLY A 58 9.94 -8.82 -12.63
C GLY A 58 10.21 -7.39 -13.09
N ALA A 59 9.16 -6.63 -13.37
CA ALA A 59 9.31 -5.24 -13.83
C ALA A 59 9.71 -4.29 -12.71
N VAL A 60 9.46 -4.69 -11.46
CA VAL A 60 9.75 -3.88 -10.29
C VAL A 60 10.55 -4.72 -9.29
N THR A 61 11.58 -4.13 -8.72
CA THR A 61 12.37 -4.74 -7.66
C THR A 61 12.31 -3.86 -6.42
N GLY A 62 12.46 -4.47 -5.26
CA GLY A 62 12.45 -3.72 -4.00
C GLY A 62 11.11 -3.10 -3.67
N LEU A 63 10.03 -3.71 -4.13
CA LEU A 63 8.69 -3.22 -3.86
C LEU A 63 8.39 -3.30 -2.37
N GLN A 64 7.90 -2.18 -1.82
CA GLN A 64 7.45 -2.10 -0.43
C GLN A 64 6.01 -1.60 -0.43
N THR A 65 5.20 -2.24 0.41
CA THR A 65 3.79 -1.86 0.56
C THR A 65 3.54 -1.46 2.00
N HIS A 66 2.97 -0.28 2.17
CA HIS A 66 2.64 0.27 3.49
C HIS A 66 1.17 0.66 3.51
N GLN A 67 0.49 0.30 4.57
CA GLN A 67 -0.84 0.84 4.82
C GLN A 67 -0.70 2.19 5.48
N ILE A 68 -1.41 3.19 4.98
CA ILE A 68 -1.37 4.54 5.53
C ILE A 68 -2.75 4.89 6.10
N PHE A 69 -2.76 5.78 7.07
CA PHE A 69 -3.96 6.13 7.82
C PHE A 69 -4.12 7.64 7.85
N ASP A 70 -5.35 8.11 7.70
CA ASP A 70 -5.65 9.52 7.91
C ASP A 70 -5.79 9.83 9.42
N ALA A 71 -6.08 11.10 9.74
CA ALA A 71 -6.15 11.54 11.13
C ALA A 71 -7.27 10.82 11.90
N ASP A 72 -8.42 10.59 11.27
CA ASP A 72 -9.54 9.92 11.92
C ASP A 72 -9.22 8.44 12.19
N GLU A 73 -8.59 7.79 11.24
CA GLU A 73 -8.15 6.40 11.39
C GLU A 73 -7.08 6.29 12.47
N GLN A 74 -6.15 7.25 12.52
CA GLN A 74 -5.12 7.29 13.57
C GLN A 74 -5.76 7.40 14.95
N ALA A 75 -6.76 8.24 15.10
CA ALA A 75 -7.49 8.37 16.37
C ALA A 75 -8.18 7.07 16.76
N ALA A 76 -8.76 6.37 15.79
CA ALA A 76 -9.39 5.07 16.03
C ALA A 76 -8.37 4.01 16.46
N ILE A 77 -7.19 4.02 15.84
CA ILE A 77 -6.10 3.11 16.21
C ILE A 77 -5.69 3.34 17.66
N VAL A 78 -5.54 4.60 18.08
CA VAL A 78 -5.16 4.93 19.45
C VAL A 78 -6.21 4.42 20.44
N ARG A 79 -7.49 4.60 20.13
CA ARG A 79 -8.57 4.12 21.01
C ARG A 79 -8.58 2.59 21.13
N GLN A 80 -8.39 1.91 20.02
CA GLN A 80 -8.36 0.44 20.01
C GLN A 80 -7.10 -0.10 20.69
N ALA A 81 -5.97 0.58 20.51
CA ALA A 81 -4.74 0.21 21.16
C ALA A 81 -4.87 0.33 22.69
N ASP A 82 -5.56 1.37 23.17
CA ASP A 82 -5.79 1.54 24.60
C ASP A 82 -6.66 0.41 25.17
N THR A 83 -7.71 0.03 24.43
CA THR A 83 -8.55 -1.10 24.81
C THR A 83 -7.76 -2.41 24.85
N ALA A 84 -6.94 -2.65 23.85
CA ALA A 84 -6.12 -3.86 23.77
C ALA A 84 -5.08 -3.91 24.90
N ARG A 85 -4.49 -2.75 25.20
CA ARG A 85 -3.50 -2.65 26.27
C ARG A 85 -4.08 -3.05 27.64
N ARG A 86 -5.32 -2.64 27.89
CA ARG A 86 -6.00 -2.99 29.14
C ARG A 86 -6.29 -4.49 29.26
N ALA A 87 -6.53 -5.15 28.14
CA ALA A 87 -6.82 -6.58 28.08
C ALA A 87 -5.55 -7.45 28.09
N TYR A 88 -4.40 -6.87 27.78
CA TYR A 88 -3.16 -7.59 27.63
C TYR A 88 -2.45 -7.74 28.98
N THR A 89 -2.13 -9.00 29.31
CA THR A 89 -1.31 -9.31 30.48
C THR A 89 0.03 -9.83 29.97
N PRO A 90 1.12 -9.04 30.14
CA PRO A 90 2.43 -9.50 29.68
C PRO A 90 2.86 -10.75 30.43
N PRO A 91 3.59 -11.64 29.77
CA PRO A 91 4.14 -12.79 30.48
C PRO A 91 5.13 -12.30 31.54
N THR A 92 5.01 -12.84 32.75
CA THR A 92 5.96 -12.61 33.81
C THR A 92 7.12 -13.57 33.65
N GLY A 93 8.25 -13.02 33.29
CA GLY A 93 9.45 -13.81 33.06
C GLY A 93 10.19 -14.14 34.30
#